data_347fcbe84dd3307389647f3bbae8aae0
#
_entry.id   347fcbe84dd3307389647f3bbae8aae0
#
_cell.length_a   1.000
_cell.length_b   1.000
_cell.length_c   1.000
_cell.angle_alpha   90.00
_cell.angle_beta   90.00
_cell.angle_gamma   90.00
#
_symmetry.space_group_name_H-M   'P 1'
#
loop_
_entity.id
_entity.type
_entity.pdbx_description
1 polymer ?
#
loop_
_entity_poly.entity_id
_entity_poly.type
_entity_poly.pdbx_seq_one_letter_code
_entity_poly.pdbx_strand_id
1 'polypeptide(L)'
;MITREFLESIQDLESVLKMKRRELVHLRETLDLKGVSYENIGAAAGSRKTDAIADKICTIVDFEKHIKADEQRLAAMRIEATVAIGMLESEQ
;
A
#
# COMPACT_ATOMS: atom_id res chain seq x y z
N MET A 1 8.25 2.35 -26.16
CA MET A 1 8.40 3.82 -26.23
C MET A 1 7.72 4.46 -25.02
N ILE A 2 8.43 5.31 -24.29
CA ILE A 2 7.86 6.02 -23.15
C ILE A 2 7.08 7.23 -23.65
N THR A 3 5.81 7.29 -23.27
CA THR A 3 4.93 8.41 -23.59
C THR A 3 4.77 9.29 -22.36
N ARG A 4 4.31 10.52 -22.58
CA ARG A 4 3.95 11.41 -21.48
C ARG A 4 2.88 10.78 -20.59
N GLU A 5 1.94 10.07 -21.19
CA GLU A 5 0.87 9.37 -20.48
C GLU A 5 1.43 8.32 -19.53
N PHE A 6 2.48 7.61 -19.94
CA PHE A 6 3.15 6.62 -19.10
C PHE A 6 3.78 7.28 -17.86
N LEU A 7 4.47 8.40 -18.05
CA LEU A 7 5.08 9.15 -16.96
C LEU A 7 4.02 9.72 -16.01
N GLU A 8 2.92 10.20 -16.54
CA GLU A 8 1.79 10.66 -15.72
C GLU A 8 1.19 9.52 -14.92
N SER A 9 1.11 8.32 -15.50
CA SER A 9 0.63 7.13 -14.80
C SER A 9 1.52 6.80 -13.60
N ILE A 10 2.83 6.94 -13.73
CA ILE A 10 3.78 6.73 -12.63
C ILE A 10 3.50 7.74 -11.52
N GLN A 11 3.35 9.01 -11.84
CA GLN A 11 3.05 10.05 -10.86
C GLN A 11 1.72 9.82 -10.16
N ASP A 12 0.71 9.41 -10.90
CA ASP A 12 -0.61 9.10 -10.36
C ASP A 12 -0.53 7.93 -9.38
N LEU A 13 0.20 6.88 -9.75
CA LEU A 13 0.37 5.72 -8.89
C LEU A 13 1.14 6.08 -7.61
N GLU A 14 2.17 6.92 -7.72
CA GLU A 14 2.90 7.44 -6.56
C GLU A 14 1.97 8.18 -5.60
N SER A 15 1.10 9.05 -6.13
CA SER A 15 0.13 9.80 -5.35
C SER A 15 -0.86 8.87 -4.64
N VAL A 16 -1.38 7.88 -5.36
CA VAL A 16 -2.31 6.89 -4.81
C VAL A 16 -1.65 6.10 -3.70
N LEU A 17 -0.41 5.65 -3.90
CA LEU A 17 0.35 4.93 -2.87
C LEU A 17 0.55 5.77 -1.62
N LYS A 18 0.88 7.03 -1.78
CA LYS A 18 1.06 7.95 -0.67
C LYS A 18 -0.22 8.07 0.15
N MET A 19 -1.36 8.20 -0.52
CA MET A 19 -2.67 8.25 0.13
C MET A 19 -2.98 6.94 0.86
N LYS A 20 -2.71 5.80 0.23
CA LYS A 20 -2.96 4.49 0.82
C LYS A 20 -2.09 4.26 2.07
N ARG A 21 -0.83 4.68 2.04
CA ARG A 21 0.07 4.57 3.20
C ARG A 21 -0.43 5.40 4.37
N ARG A 22 -0.92 6.60 4.10
CA ARG A 22 -1.51 7.46 5.14
C ARG A 22 -2.76 6.83 5.74
N GLU A 23 -3.60 6.25 4.90
CA GLU A 23 -4.80 5.56 5.35
C GLU A 23 -4.44 4.35 6.21
N LEU A 24 -3.42 3.61 5.83
CA LEU A 24 -2.94 2.46 6.62
C LEU A 24 -2.48 2.89 8.00
N VAL A 25 -1.71 3.97 8.09
CA VAL A 25 -1.26 4.52 9.38
C VAL A 25 -2.46 4.91 10.23
N HIS A 26 -3.44 5.57 9.62
CA HIS A 26 -4.67 5.98 10.31
C HIS A 26 -5.44 4.76 10.85
N LEU A 27 -5.57 3.71 10.06
CA LEU A 27 -6.24 2.49 10.49
C LEU A 27 -5.54 1.84 11.68
N ARG A 28 -4.21 1.80 11.64
CA ARG A 28 -3.41 1.26 12.75
C ARG A 28 -3.54 2.11 14.01
N GLU A 29 -3.48 3.41 13.88
CA GLU A 29 -3.65 4.34 15.01
C GLU A 29 -5.03 4.21 15.63
N THR A 30 -6.06 4.07 14.82
CA THR A 30 -7.42 3.88 15.30
C THR A 30 -7.54 2.60 16.11
N LEU A 31 -6.85 1.54 15.70
CA LEU A 31 -6.83 0.28 16.43
C LEU A 31 -6.12 0.42 17.78
N ASP A 32 -4.96 1.11 17.78
CA ASP A 32 -4.16 1.32 18.99
C ASP A 32 -4.90 2.21 20.00
N LEU A 33 -5.59 3.23 19.54
CA LEU A 33 -6.36 4.14 20.40
C LEU A 33 -7.46 3.42 21.19
N LYS A 34 -7.93 2.30 20.68
CA LYS A 34 -8.94 1.49 21.36
C LYS A 34 -8.33 0.55 22.40
N GLY A 35 -7.01 0.62 22.60
CA GLY A 35 -6.31 -0.16 23.60
C GLY A 35 -6.26 -1.65 23.29
N VAL A 36 -6.39 -2.01 22.03
CA VAL A 36 -6.40 -3.40 21.61
C VAL A 36 -5.03 -3.81 21.11
N SER A 37 -4.47 -4.86 21.72
CA SER A 37 -3.26 -5.49 21.22
C SER A 37 -3.62 -6.77 20.46
N TYR A 38 -2.77 -7.18 19.54
CA TYR A 38 -2.98 -8.42 18.79
C TYR A 38 -2.97 -9.65 19.71
N GLU A 39 -2.26 -9.57 20.82
CA GLU A 39 -2.16 -10.65 21.80
C GLU A 39 -3.49 -10.91 22.53
N ASN A 40 -4.25 -9.85 22.76
CA ASN A 40 -5.52 -9.95 23.49
C ASN A 40 -6.69 -10.46 22.64
N ILE A 41 -6.53 -10.51 21.34
CA ILE A 41 -7.60 -10.95 20.43
C ILE A 41 -7.95 -12.41 20.66
N GLY A 42 -6.97 -13.26 20.87
CA GLY A 42 -7.19 -14.67 21.15
C GLY A 42 -7.89 -14.91 22.49
N ALA A 43 -7.59 -14.10 23.51
CA ALA A 43 -8.17 -14.22 24.84
C ALA A 43 -9.65 -13.81 24.88
N ALA A 44 -10.06 -12.94 23.95
CA ALA A 44 -11.44 -12.44 23.88
C ALA A 44 -12.28 -13.16 22.82
N ALA A 45 -11.86 -14.33 22.39
CA ALA A 45 -12.55 -15.12 21.38
C ALA A 45 -14.02 -15.39 21.79
N GLY A 46 -14.95 -15.10 20.86
CA GLY A 46 -16.38 -15.29 21.09
C GLY A 46 -17.16 -14.03 21.41
N SER A 47 -16.49 -12.89 21.65
CA SER A 47 -17.20 -11.62 21.84
C SER A 47 -17.42 -10.90 20.51
N ARG A 48 -18.48 -10.11 20.41
CA ARG A 48 -18.75 -9.30 19.20
C ARG A 48 -17.67 -8.27 18.96
N LYS A 49 -17.07 -7.74 20.02
CA LYS A 49 -15.96 -6.80 19.92
C LYS A 49 -14.74 -7.45 19.28
N THR A 50 -14.52 -8.72 19.59
CA THR A 50 -13.41 -9.48 19.03
C THR A 50 -13.59 -9.68 17.53
N ASP A 51 -14.81 -9.99 17.08
CA ASP A 51 -15.12 -10.16 15.67
C ASP A 51 -14.89 -8.87 14.89
N ALA A 52 -15.33 -7.73 15.43
CA ALA A 52 -15.13 -6.43 14.81
C ALA A 52 -13.63 -6.06 14.72
N ILE A 53 -12.87 -6.41 15.76
CA ILE A 53 -11.42 -6.19 15.78
C ILE A 53 -10.72 -7.10 14.78
N ALA A 54 -11.11 -8.36 14.72
CA ALA A 54 -10.56 -9.31 13.75
C ALA A 54 -10.85 -8.85 12.32
N ASP A 55 -12.05 -8.33 12.05
CA ASP A 55 -12.39 -7.77 10.75
C ASP A 55 -11.49 -6.57 10.40
N LYS A 56 -11.23 -5.70 11.35
CA LYS A 56 -10.34 -4.56 11.13
C LYS A 56 -8.90 -5.01 10.84
N ILE A 57 -8.42 -6.01 11.56
CA ILE A 57 -7.09 -6.57 11.33
C ILE A 57 -7.00 -7.18 9.94
N CYS A 58 -8.03 -7.92 9.53
CA CYS A 58 -8.09 -8.49 8.18
C CYS A 58 -8.08 -7.38 7.12
N THR A 59 -8.82 -6.29 7.35
CA THR A 59 -8.85 -5.14 6.46
C THR A 59 -7.46 -4.51 6.35
N ILE A 60 -6.76 -4.35 7.47
CA ILE A 60 -5.40 -3.80 7.49
C ILE A 60 -4.44 -4.69 6.71
N VAL A 61 -4.50 -6.01 6.94
CA VAL A 61 -3.64 -6.98 6.24
C VAL A 61 -3.91 -6.95 4.73
N ASP A 62 -5.17 -6.93 4.33
CA ASP A 62 -5.53 -6.84 2.91
C ASP A 62 -5.05 -5.54 2.29
N PHE A 63 -5.18 -4.44 3.02
CA PHE A 63 -4.71 -3.13 2.57
C PHE A 63 -3.20 -3.12 2.39
N GLU A 64 -2.45 -3.73 3.31
CA GLU A 64 -1.00 -3.87 3.20
C GLU A 64 -0.62 -4.67 1.95
N LYS A 65 -1.36 -5.72 1.64
CA LYS A 65 -1.12 -6.52 0.43
C LYS A 65 -1.34 -5.70 -0.83
N HIS A 66 -2.38 -4.88 -0.86
CA HIS A 66 -2.65 -3.98 -1.98
C HIS A 66 -1.53 -2.96 -2.16
N ILE A 67 -1.05 -2.39 -1.05
CA ILE A 67 0.07 -1.43 -1.08
C ILE A 67 1.32 -2.10 -1.64
N LYS A 68 1.64 -3.31 -1.20
CA LYS A 68 2.80 -4.05 -1.71
C LYS A 68 2.69 -4.33 -3.20
N ALA A 69 1.52 -4.73 -3.67
CA ALA A 69 1.28 -4.98 -5.08
C ALA A 69 1.49 -3.70 -5.90
N ASP A 70 0.96 -2.58 -5.41
CA ASP A 70 1.12 -1.28 -6.07
C ASP A 70 2.59 -0.82 -6.06
N GLU A 71 3.31 -1.06 -4.95
CA GLU A 71 4.73 -0.74 -4.85
C GLU A 71 5.56 -1.51 -5.87
N GLN A 72 5.28 -2.81 -6.03
CA GLN A 72 5.95 -3.65 -7.01
C GLN A 72 5.65 -3.18 -8.44
N ARG A 73 4.41 -2.83 -8.70
CA ARG A 73 3.99 -2.30 -9.99
C ARG A 73 4.71 -0.98 -10.30
N LEU A 74 4.77 -0.09 -9.32
CA LEU A 74 5.46 1.19 -9.46
C LEU A 74 6.96 1.00 -9.71
N ALA A 75 7.59 0.08 -8.96
CA ALA A 75 9.01 -0.24 -9.14
C ALA A 75 9.27 -0.75 -10.56
N ALA A 76 8.42 -1.64 -11.08
CA ALA A 76 8.55 -2.15 -12.43
C ALA A 76 8.42 -1.03 -13.47
N MET A 77 7.46 -0.13 -13.29
CA MET A 77 7.27 1.00 -14.18
C MET A 77 8.45 1.96 -14.16
N ARG A 78 9.03 2.21 -12.99
CA ARG A 78 10.22 3.06 -12.85
C ARG A 78 11.44 2.45 -13.54
N ILE A 79 11.63 1.14 -13.40
CA ILE A 79 12.72 0.43 -14.06
C ILE A 79 12.55 0.54 -15.58
N GLU A 80 11.36 0.30 -16.08
CA GLU A 80 11.05 0.42 -17.51
C GLU A 80 11.35 1.84 -18.03
N ALA A 81 10.93 2.86 -17.27
CA ALA A 81 11.20 4.24 -17.62
C ALA A 81 12.70 4.55 -17.64
N THR A 82 13.43 4.08 -16.63
CA THR A 82 14.88 4.29 -16.51
C THR A 82 15.63 3.63 -17.67
N VAL A 83 15.26 2.40 -18.01
CA VAL A 83 15.88 1.67 -19.12
C VAL A 83 15.65 2.40 -20.44
N ALA A 84 14.42 2.85 -20.69
CA ALA A 84 14.09 3.55 -21.93
C ALA A 84 14.82 4.89 -22.05
N ILE A 85 14.93 5.63 -20.94
CA ILE A 85 15.69 6.89 -20.90
C ILE A 85 17.18 6.63 -21.16
N GLY A 86 17.71 5.58 -20.52
CA GLY A 86 19.10 5.16 -20.74
C GLY A 86 19.40 4.81 -22.20
N MET A 87 18.46 4.14 -22.86
CA MET A 87 18.59 3.80 -24.27
C MET A 87 18.63 5.05 -25.16
N LEU A 88 17.78 6.04 -24.84
CA LEU A 88 17.77 7.31 -25.57
C LEU A 88 19.08 8.06 -25.42
N GLU A 89 19.66 8.06 -24.21
CA GLU A 89 20.93 8.71 -23.97
C GLU A 89 22.09 8.04 -24.70
N SER A 90 22.07 6.70 -24.79
CA SER A 90 23.14 5.98 -25.47
C SER A 90 23.11 6.13 -26.98
N GLU A 91 22.01 6.55 -27.57
CA GLU A 91 21.91 6.84 -29.00
C GLU A 91 22.49 8.22 -29.37
N GLN A 92 22.72 9.05 -28.38
CA GLN A 92 23.33 10.35 -28.60
C GLN A 92 24.85 10.27 -28.59
#